data_91be2c53c6629c3c4480ab528ced956a
#
_entry.id   91be2c53c6629c3c4480ab528ced956a
#
_cell.length_a   1.000
_cell.length_b   1.000
_cell.length_c   1.000
_cell.angle_alpha   90.00
_cell.angle_beta   90.00
_cell.angle_gamma   90.00
#
_symmetry.space_group_name_H-M   'P 1'
#
loop_
_entity.id
_entity.type
_entity.pdbx_description
1 polymer ?
#
loop_
_entity_poly.entity_id
_entity_poly.type
_entity_poly.pdbx_seq_one_letter_code
_entity_poly.pdbx_strand_id
1 'polypeptide(L)'
;MEQKRKIRYIIVFLLLGGCVVLLCVLNICIGSVSITVFDILASIQGKTVENARILWDIRMPRMLAALILGGALGLAGYLLQTFFHNPIAGPFVLGISSGAKMTVSVVMVFLMGQAISVSSGMMIVAAFVGAMISMGFVLMVSRKVDSMSMLVVAGVMIGYICSAITELVVTFADDAQIVNLHNWSRGSFSGTTWDNVTVMAVTVAVTSAAVFLLSKPLSAYQLGESYAKNLGVNVKGLRTAMVLLSSILSACIVAFAGPISFVGIAVPHLAKQFLSSTKPILMIPACFLGGSVFCLFCDLLARTVMAPTELSISTVTAIFGAPIVLWIMIRRNKERTAE
;
A
#
# COMPACT_ATOMS: atom_id res chain seq x y z
N MET A 1 12.05 10.33 32.27
CA MET A 1 11.23 9.53 31.35
C MET A 1 11.13 10.14 29.94
N GLU A 2 10.96 11.43 29.81
CA GLU A 2 10.81 12.13 28.52
C GLU A 2 12.06 12.03 27.63
N GLN A 3 13.24 12.18 28.18
CA GLN A 3 14.51 12.07 27.46
C GLN A 3 14.73 10.66 26.87
N LYS A 4 14.39 9.59 27.60
CA LYS A 4 14.46 8.20 27.09
C LYS A 4 13.49 7.97 25.92
N ARG A 5 12.32 8.61 25.92
CA ARG A 5 11.35 8.55 24.81
C ARG A 5 11.88 9.27 23.56
N LYS A 6 12.46 10.46 23.71
CA LYS A 6 13.06 11.21 22.58
C LYS A 6 14.20 10.43 21.94
N ILE A 7 15.09 9.84 22.74
CA ILE A 7 16.18 9.00 22.23
C ILE A 7 15.63 7.79 21.45
N ARG A 8 14.61 7.11 21.98
CA ARG A 8 13.96 5.99 21.28
C ARG A 8 13.41 6.42 19.91
N TYR A 9 12.74 7.57 19.82
CA TYR A 9 12.21 8.06 18.54
C TYR A 9 13.32 8.31 17.52
N ILE A 10 14.39 8.97 17.95
CA ILE A 10 15.56 9.22 17.09
C ILE A 10 16.17 7.90 16.61
N ILE A 11 16.38 6.93 17.48
CA ILE A 11 16.94 5.62 17.12
C ILE A 11 16.04 4.91 16.12
N VAL A 12 14.71 4.86 16.34
CA VAL A 12 13.78 4.19 15.43
C VAL A 12 13.79 4.85 14.05
N PHE A 13 13.76 6.19 13.96
CA PHE A 13 13.81 6.88 12.68
C PHE A 13 15.16 6.73 11.97
N LEU A 14 16.27 6.74 12.70
CA LEU A 14 17.59 6.48 12.12
C LEU A 14 17.70 5.04 11.59
N LEU A 15 17.16 4.06 12.32
CA LEU A 15 17.12 2.67 11.87
C LEU A 15 16.24 2.51 10.62
N LEU A 16 15.03 3.06 10.63
CA LEU A 16 14.14 3.00 9.47
C LEU A 16 14.77 3.69 8.25
N GLY A 17 15.34 4.88 8.41
CA GLY A 17 16.04 5.58 7.34
C GLY A 17 17.25 4.81 6.83
N GLY A 18 18.06 4.26 7.73
CA GLY A 18 19.21 3.42 7.38
C GLY A 18 18.79 2.15 6.63
N CYS A 19 17.72 1.48 7.08
CA CYS A 19 17.15 0.32 6.38
C CYS A 19 16.63 0.68 4.98
N VAL A 20 15.96 1.82 4.82
CA VAL A 20 15.51 2.30 3.49
C VAL A 20 16.71 2.47 2.57
N VAL A 21 17.74 3.20 2.99
CA VAL A 21 18.94 3.44 2.17
C VAL A 21 19.63 2.12 1.82
N LEU A 22 19.84 1.25 2.82
CA LEU A 22 20.46 -0.07 2.61
C LEU A 22 19.67 -0.91 1.60
N LEU A 23 18.35 -1.01 1.77
CA LEU A 23 17.50 -1.79 0.87
C LEU A 23 17.39 -1.17 -0.52
N CYS A 24 17.43 0.15 -0.66
CA CYS A 24 17.51 0.80 -1.97
C CYS A 24 18.79 0.41 -2.69
N VAL A 25 19.94 0.47 -2.02
CA VAL A 25 21.21 0.05 -2.59
C VAL A 25 21.19 -1.44 -2.96
N LEU A 26 20.71 -2.31 -2.08
CA LEU A 26 20.60 -3.74 -2.36
C LEU A 26 19.66 -4.02 -3.54
N ASN A 27 18.53 -3.32 -3.64
CA ASN A 27 17.60 -3.46 -4.77
C ASN A 27 18.20 -3.04 -6.11
N ILE A 28 19.13 -2.09 -6.10
CA ILE A 28 19.83 -1.67 -7.30
C ILE A 28 20.97 -2.64 -7.64
N CYS A 29 21.76 -3.07 -6.65
CA CYS A 29 22.93 -3.90 -6.86
C CYS A 29 22.59 -5.36 -7.18
N ILE A 30 21.62 -5.95 -6.47
CA ILE A 30 21.29 -7.37 -6.56
C ILE A 30 20.24 -7.62 -7.66
N GLY A 31 20.51 -8.57 -8.54
CA GLY A 31 19.60 -9.01 -9.63
C GLY A 31 20.30 -9.96 -10.58
N SER A 32 19.66 -10.27 -11.71
CA SER A 32 20.21 -11.18 -12.75
C SER A 32 21.57 -10.72 -13.33
N VAL A 33 21.82 -9.41 -13.32
CA VAL A 33 23.11 -8.80 -13.68
C VAL A 33 23.67 -8.12 -12.43
N SER A 34 24.93 -8.34 -12.10
CA SER A 34 25.58 -7.64 -10.98
C SER A 34 25.89 -6.19 -11.36
N ILE A 35 25.40 -5.25 -10.57
CA ILE A 35 25.75 -3.83 -10.67
C ILE A 35 26.43 -3.46 -9.37
N THR A 36 27.64 -2.92 -9.47
CA THR A 36 28.40 -2.50 -8.28
C THR A 36 28.00 -1.09 -7.85
N VAL A 37 28.26 -0.76 -6.58
CA VAL A 37 28.06 0.61 -6.08
C VAL A 37 28.91 1.61 -6.86
N PHE A 38 30.08 1.20 -7.35
CA PHE A 38 30.94 2.04 -8.19
C PHE A 38 30.30 2.34 -9.55
N ASP A 39 29.57 1.38 -10.15
CA ASP A 39 28.85 1.60 -11.40
C ASP A 39 27.72 2.63 -11.21
N ILE A 40 27.03 2.60 -10.06
CA ILE A 40 26.01 3.60 -9.71
C ILE A 40 26.65 5.00 -9.63
N LEU A 41 27.74 5.13 -8.90
CA LEU A 41 28.46 6.39 -8.75
C LEU A 41 29.03 6.90 -10.09
N ALA A 42 29.59 6.01 -10.90
CA ALA A 42 30.10 6.34 -12.22
C ALA A 42 29.01 6.81 -13.16
N SER A 43 27.83 6.14 -13.12
CA SER A 43 26.66 6.52 -13.93
C SER A 43 26.10 7.87 -13.54
N ILE A 44 26.05 8.21 -12.23
CA ILE A 44 25.65 9.54 -11.75
C ILE A 44 26.63 10.63 -12.20
N GLN A 45 27.93 10.30 -12.31
CA GLN A 45 28.96 11.20 -12.81
C GLN A 45 28.97 11.33 -14.36
N GLY A 46 28.00 10.71 -15.05
CA GLY A 46 27.89 10.77 -16.52
C GLY A 46 28.90 9.89 -17.27
N LYS A 47 29.58 8.96 -16.59
CA LYS A 47 30.47 8.00 -17.23
C LYS A 47 29.65 6.88 -17.87
N THR A 48 30.09 6.38 -19.02
CA THR A 48 29.46 5.25 -19.70
C THR A 48 29.67 3.96 -18.89
N VAL A 49 28.56 3.39 -18.42
CA VAL A 49 28.52 2.11 -17.71
C VAL A 49 27.82 1.10 -18.63
N GLU A 50 28.37 -0.10 -18.75
CA GLU A 50 27.91 -1.15 -19.67
C GLU A 50 26.42 -1.48 -19.46
N ASN A 51 25.94 -1.43 -18.22
CA ASN A 51 24.57 -1.76 -17.82
C ASN A 51 23.71 -0.55 -17.43
N ALA A 52 24.01 0.66 -17.92
CA ALA A 52 23.31 1.88 -17.55
C ALA A 52 21.80 1.82 -17.82
N ARG A 53 21.36 1.19 -18.93
CA ARG A 53 19.94 1.00 -19.24
C ARG A 53 19.21 0.13 -18.20
N ILE A 54 19.84 -0.96 -17.76
CA ILE A 54 19.25 -1.83 -16.73
C ILE A 54 19.11 -1.06 -15.41
N LEU A 55 20.11 -0.25 -15.08
CA LEU A 55 20.08 0.60 -13.89
C LEU A 55 18.96 1.63 -13.95
N TRP A 56 18.92 2.45 -14.99
CA TRP A 56 18.03 3.60 -15.07
C TRP A 56 16.62 3.29 -15.54
N ASP A 57 16.45 2.35 -16.51
CA ASP A 57 15.13 2.10 -17.11
C ASP A 57 14.37 0.96 -16.42
N ILE A 58 15.07 0.09 -15.67
CA ILE A 58 14.43 -1.09 -15.04
C ILE A 58 14.53 -1.01 -13.51
N ARG A 59 15.76 -0.93 -12.94
CA ARG A 59 15.93 -1.08 -11.49
C ARG A 59 15.53 0.15 -10.70
N MET A 60 15.88 1.33 -11.18
CA MET A 60 15.55 2.58 -10.49
C MET A 60 14.04 2.83 -10.40
N PRO A 61 13.24 2.75 -11.51
CA PRO A 61 11.80 2.90 -11.43
C PRO A 61 11.13 1.85 -10.53
N ARG A 62 11.56 0.58 -10.61
CA ARG A 62 11.04 -0.51 -9.78
C ARG A 62 11.31 -0.27 -8.29
N MET A 63 12.53 0.08 -7.93
CA MET A 63 12.93 0.38 -6.55
C MET A 63 12.13 1.56 -5.99
N LEU A 64 11.98 2.65 -6.78
CA LEU A 64 11.19 3.80 -6.40
C LEU A 64 9.70 3.46 -6.25
N ALA A 65 9.15 2.61 -7.11
CA ALA A 65 7.78 2.13 -6.98
C ALA A 65 7.60 1.36 -5.66
N ALA A 66 8.48 0.42 -5.34
CA ALA A 66 8.43 -0.33 -4.08
C ALA A 66 8.53 0.59 -2.85
N LEU A 67 9.40 1.61 -2.90
CA LEU A 67 9.56 2.60 -1.84
C LEU A 67 8.29 3.44 -1.65
N ILE A 68 7.80 4.06 -2.73
CA ILE A 68 6.68 5.01 -2.70
C ILE A 68 5.37 4.30 -2.35
N LEU A 69 5.07 3.20 -3.06
CA LEU A 69 3.82 2.47 -2.88
C LEU A 69 3.80 1.68 -1.58
N GLY A 70 4.97 1.18 -1.13
CA GLY A 70 5.11 0.56 0.18
C GLY A 70 4.80 1.53 1.31
N GLY A 71 5.37 2.74 1.25
CA GLY A 71 5.07 3.83 2.18
C GLY A 71 3.60 4.23 2.17
N ALA A 72 3.03 4.38 0.98
CA ALA A 72 1.60 4.67 0.80
C ALA A 72 0.70 3.60 1.44
N LEU A 73 1.06 2.31 1.31
CA LEU A 73 0.30 1.19 1.86
C LEU A 73 0.35 1.17 3.39
N GLY A 74 1.52 1.40 3.97
CA GLY A 74 1.67 1.55 5.43
C GLY A 74 0.84 2.70 5.98
N LEU A 75 0.82 3.84 5.28
CA LEU A 75 0.06 5.02 5.67
C LEU A 75 -1.46 4.83 5.50
N ALA A 76 -1.90 4.24 4.40
CA ALA A 76 -3.31 3.91 4.17
C ALA A 76 -3.83 2.95 5.25
N GLY A 77 -3.04 1.94 5.61
CA GLY A 77 -3.35 1.03 6.71
C GLY A 77 -3.49 1.74 8.05
N TYR A 78 -2.58 2.65 8.37
CA TYR A 78 -2.65 3.46 9.61
C TYR A 78 -3.94 4.29 9.68
N LEU A 79 -4.33 4.94 8.58
CA LEU A 79 -5.58 5.72 8.54
C LEU A 79 -6.81 4.85 8.79
N LEU A 80 -6.88 3.69 8.13
CA LEU A 80 -8.02 2.78 8.28
C LEU A 80 -8.07 2.13 9.65
N GLN A 81 -6.93 1.74 10.24
CA GLN A 81 -6.89 1.24 11.61
C GLN A 81 -7.34 2.31 12.61
N THR A 82 -6.96 3.56 12.39
CA THR A 82 -7.42 4.68 13.23
C THR A 82 -8.91 4.95 13.03
N PHE A 83 -9.40 4.91 11.80
CA PHE A 83 -10.81 5.13 11.48
C PHE A 83 -11.72 4.06 12.09
N PHE A 84 -11.36 2.77 11.91
CA PHE A 84 -12.15 1.65 12.42
C PHE A 84 -11.90 1.34 13.91
N HIS A 85 -10.95 2.00 14.55
CA HIS A 85 -10.46 1.63 15.89
C HIS A 85 -10.11 0.13 15.99
N ASN A 86 -9.69 -0.45 14.88
CA ASN A 86 -9.42 -1.88 14.74
C ASN A 86 -8.04 -2.11 14.09
N PRO A 87 -7.11 -2.80 14.77
CA PRO A 87 -5.75 -3.01 14.27
C PRO A 87 -5.68 -3.96 13.06
N ILE A 88 -6.76 -4.68 12.74
CA ILE A 88 -6.82 -5.61 11.61
C ILE A 88 -7.41 -4.92 10.37
N ALA A 89 -7.93 -3.70 10.50
CA ALA A 89 -8.47 -2.98 9.37
C ALA A 89 -7.35 -2.66 8.36
N GLY A 90 -7.61 -2.98 7.11
CA GLY A 90 -6.69 -2.72 6.01
C GLY A 90 -7.44 -2.28 4.75
N PRO A 91 -6.72 -1.73 3.75
CA PRO A 91 -7.33 -1.20 2.53
C PRO A 91 -8.19 -2.22 1.76
N PHE A 92 -7.82 -3.49 1.84
CA PHE A 92 -8.50 -4.55 1.10
C PHE A 92 -9.89 -4.90 1.66
N VAL A 93 -10.12 -4.67 2.95
CA VAL A 93 -11.41 -4.95 3.62
C VAL A 93 -12.55 -4.09 3.05
N LEU A 94 -12.23 -2.95 2.45
CA LEU A 94 -13.22 -2.03 1.87
C LEU A 94 -13.58 -2.34 0.41
N GLY A 95 -13.19 -3.48 -0.13
CA GLY A 95 -13.52 -3.87 -1.51
C GLY A 95 -12.77 -3.10 -2.61
N ILE A 96 -11.79 -2.26 -2.25
CA ILE A 96 -11.04 -1.40 -3.18
C ILE A 96 -10.34 -2.24 -4.26
N SER A 97 -9.67 -3.32 -3.86
CA SER A 97 -8.98 -4.22 -4.80
C SER A 97 -9.94 -5.00 -5.69
N SER A 98 -11.09 -5.41 -5.14
CA SER A 98 -12.12 -6.11 -5.93
C SER A 98 -12.73 -5.20 -6.98
N GLY A 99 -12.98 -3.92 -6.64
CA GLY A 99 -13.46 -2.93 -7.60
C GLY A 99 -12.44 -2.63 -8.69
N ALA A 100 -11.17 -2.49 -8.34
CA ALA A 100 -10.10 -2.35 -9.32
C ALA A 100 -10.02 -3.56 -10.26
N LYS A 101 -10.06 -4.78 -9.72
CA LYS A 101 -10.04 -6.01 -10.51
C LYS A 101 -11.25 -6.11 -11.45
N MET A 102 -12.43 -5.73 -10.98
CA MET A 102 -13.65 -5.72 -11.78
C MET A 102 -13.51 -4.82 -13.01
N THR A 103 -13.09 -3.58 -12.85
CA THR A 103 -12.93 -2.65 -13.99
C THR A 103 -11.81 -3.07 -14.93
N VAL A 104 -10.71 -3.59 -14.39
CA VAL A 104 -9.62 -4.15 -15.19
C VAL A 104 -10.09 -5.36 -16.01
N SER A 105 -10.87 -6.27 -15.44
CA SER A 105 -11.42 -7.41 -16.17
C SER A 105 -12.36 -6.97 -17.30
N VAL A 106 -13.21 -5.98 -17.05
CA VAL A 106 -14.08 -5.39 -18.07
C VAL A 106 -13.26 -4.81 -19.22
N VAL A 107 -12.24 -4.00 -18.92
CA VAL A 107 -11.36 -3.41 -19.94
C VAL A 107 -10.60 -4.48 -20.71
N MET A 108 -10.04 -5.50 -20.04
CA MET A 108 -9.33 -6.59 -20.71
C MET A 108 -10.22 -7.37 -21.66
N VAL A 109 -11.39 -7.81 -21.19
CA VAL A 109 -12.24 -8.71 -21.96
C VAL A 109 -12.92 -7.96 -23.12
N PHE A 110 -13.53 -6.80 -22.87
CA PHE A 110 -14.31 -6.10 -23.89
C PHE A 110 -13.47 -5.29 -24.87
N LEU A 111 -12.34 -4.69 -24.48
CA LEU A 111 -11.51 -3.92 -25.39
C LEU A 111 -10.52 -4.79 -26.16
N MET A 112 -9.89 -5.78 -25.53
CA MET A 112 -9.02 -6.72 -26.24
C MET A 112 -9.80 -7.62 -27.20
N GLY A 113 -11.05 -7.96 -26.89
CA GLY A 113 -11.95 -8.70 -27.79
C GLY A 113 -12.29 -7.94 -29.07
N GLN A 114 -12.12 -6.62 -29.12
CA GLN A 114 -12.27 -5.78 -30.31
C GLN A 114 -10.95 -5.51 -31.06
N ALA A 115 -9.91 -6.30 -30.82
CA ALA A 115 -8.55 -6.12 -31.38
C ALA A 115 -7.90 -4.76 -31.04
N ILE A 116 -8.36 -4.08 -29.98
CA ILE A 116 -7.74 -2.86 -29.46
C ILE A 116 -6.60 -3.24 -28.55
N SER A 117 -5.39 -2.75 -28.83
CA SER A 117 -4.24 -2.96 -27.94
C SER A 117 -4.45 -2.21 -26.62
N VAL A 118 -4.66 -2.93 -25.52
CA VAL A 118 -4.82 -2.34 -24.20
C VAL A 118 -3.45 -1.92 -23.68
N SER A 119 -3.24 -0.62 -23.55
CA SER A 119 -1.99 -0.08 -23.00
C SER A 119 -1.95 -0.22 -21.47
N SER A 120 -0.73 -0.26 -20.89
CA SER A 120 -0.55 -0.26 -19.43
C SER A 120 -1.22 0.95 -18.77
N GLY A 121 -1.23 2.12 -19.43
CA GLY A 121 -1.91 3.32 -18.94
C GLY A 121 -3.43 3.14 -18.81
N MET A 122 -4.08 2.47 -19.76
CA MET A 122 -5.51 2.18 -19.70
C MET A 122 -5.83 1.26 -18.52
N MET A 123 -4.99 0.28 -18.26
CA MET A 123 -5.14 -0.63 -17.12
C MET A 123 -5.02 0.10 -15.78
N ILE A 124 -4.06 1.01 -15.67
CA ILE A 124 -3.85 1.85 -14.49
C ILE A 124 -5.10 2.73 -14.23
N VAL A 125 -5.59 3.40 -15.28
CA VAL A 125 -6.80 4.25 -15.16
C VAL A 125 -8.03 3.40 -14.79
N ALA A 126 -8.22 2.25 -15.43
CA ALA A 126 -9.32 1.34 -15.15
C ALA A 126 -9.28 0.87 -13.67
N ALA A 127 -8.11 0.43 -13.20
CA ALA A 127 -7.93 -0.02 -11.82
C ALA A 127 -8.21 1.11 -10.83
N PHE A 128 -7.71 2.32 -11.09
CA PHE A 128 -7.95 3.48 -10.25
C PHE A 128 -9.44 3.85 -10.18
N VAL A 129 -10.11 3.91 -11.32
CA VAL A 129 -11.54 4.21 -11.41
C VAL A 129 -12.37 3.17 -10.65
N GLY A 130 -12.09 1.88 -10.84
CA GLY A 130 -12.80 0.80 -10.14
C GLY A 130 -12.60 0.84 -8.62
N ALA A 131 -11.38 1.13 -8.18
CA ALA A 131 -11.08 1.34 -6.77
C ALA A 131 -11.88 2.51 -6.19
N MET A 132 -11.97 3.64 -6.92
CA MET A 132 -12.72 4.82 -6.51
C MET A 132 -14.24 4.61 -6.53
N ILE A 133 -14.77 3.83 -7.48
CA ILE A 133 -16.19 3.44 -7.50
C ILE A 133 -16.54 2.64 -6.25
N SER A 134 -15.79 1.58 -5.95
CA SER A 134 -16.01 0.77 -4.73
C SER A 134 -15.96 1.64 -3.47
N MET A 135 -15.02 2.57 -3.40
CA MET A 135 -14.92 3.49 -2.29
C MET A 135 -16.10 4.47 -2.21
N GLY A 136 -16.58 4.97 -3.35
CA GLY A 136 -17.77 5.81 -3.41
C GLY A 136 -18.97 5.12 -2.76
N PHE A 137 -19.18 3.83 -3.02
CA PHE A 137 -20.21 3.04 -2.37
C PHE A 137 -20.00 2.92 -0.86
N VAL A 138 -18.77 2.64 -0.41
CA VAL A 138 -18.46 2.58 1.03
C VAL A 138 -18.72 3.93 1.70
N LEU A 139 -18.36 5.05 1.06
CA LEU A 139 -18.65 6.40 1.57
C LEU A 139 -20.14 6.70 1.63
N MET A 140 -20.91 6.27 0.64
CA MET A 140 -22.38 6.43 0.67
C MET A 140 -23.00 5.67 1.84
N VAL A 141 -22.56 4.43 2.06
CA VAL A 141 -23.01 3.61 3.19
C VAL A 141 -22.59 4.23 4.52
N SER A 142 -21.35 4.74 4.62
CA SER A 142 -20.82 5.34 5.85
C SER A 142 -21.59 6.57 6.33
N ARG A 143 -22.30 7.25 5.43
CA ARG A 143 -23.17 8.39 5.78
C ARG A 143 -24.49 7.97 6.39
N LYS A 144 -24.92 6.71 6.16
CA LYS A 144 -26.22 6.17 6.60
C LYS A 144 -26.09 5.22 7.79
N VAL A 145 -24.88 4.83 8.13
CA VAL A 145 -24.60 3.79 9.14
C VAL A 145 -23.63 4.34 10.18
N ASP A 146 -24.02 4.33 11.44
CA ASP A 146 -23.18 4.81 12.55
C ASP A 146 -22.25 3.71 13.09
N SER A 147 -22.55 2.43 12.85
CA SER A 147 -21.77 1.30 13.34
C SER A 147 -20.55 1.01 12.46
N MET A 148 -19.36 1.04 13.05
CA MET A 148 -18.12 0.69 12.37
C MET A 148 -18.09 -0.76 11.88
N SER A 149 -18.68 -1.70 12.63
CA SER A 149 -18.79 -3.12 12.22
C SER A 149 -19.65 -3.25 10.96
N MET A 150 -20.76 -2.52 10.87
CA MET A 150 -21.65 -2.56 9.72
C MET A 150 -20.99 -1.96 8.46
N LEU A 151 -20.12 -0.98 8.63
CA LEU A 151 -19.35 -0.42 7.52
C LEU A 151 -18.31 -1.41 6.97
N VAL A 152 -17.69 -2.21 7.84
CA VAL A 152 -16.80 -3.31 7.41
C VAL A 152 -17.59 -4.35 6.61
N VAL A 153 -18.76 -4.76 7.12
CA VAL A 153 -19.65 -5.69 6.41
C VAL A 153 -20.04 -5.13 5.03
N ALA A 154 -20.41 -3.86 4.95
CA ALA A 154 -20.73 -3.21 3.67
C ALA A 154 -19.55 -3.25 2.69
N GLY A 155 -18.33 -2.97 3.14
CA GLY A 155 -17.12 -3.07 2.32
C GLY A 155 -16.89 -4.49 1.79
N VAL A 156 -17.06 -5.48 2.64
CA VAL A 156 -16.95 -6.91 2.25
C VAL A 156 -18.03 -7.28 1.22
N MET A 157 -19.29 -6.83 1.42
CA MET A 157 -20.38 -7.09 0.48
C MET A 157 -20.13 -6.45 -0.89
N ILE A 158 -19.64 -5.21 -0.90
CA ILE A 158 -19.22 -4.54 -2.14
C ILE A 158 -18.10 -5.34 -2.82
N GLY A 159 -17.14 -5.84 -2.05
CA GLY A 159 -16.09 -6.72 -2.55
C GLY A 159 -16.65 -7.98 -3.23
N TYR A 160 -17.64 -8.63 -2.63
CA TYR A 160 -18.30 -9.81 -3.22
C TYR A 160 -19.06 -9.46 -4.49
N ILE A 161 -19.79 -8.33 -4.54
CA ILE A 161 -20.48 -7.88 -5.75
C ILE A 161 -19.49 -7.65 -6.88
N CYS A 162 -18.38 -6.94 -6.61
CA CYS A 162 -17.33 -6.71 -7.61
C CYS A 162 -16.70 -8.04 -8.08
N SER A 163 -16.49 -9.00 -7.17
CA SER A 163 -15.95 -10.31 -7.52
C SER A 163 -16.91 -11.11 -8.39
N ALA A 164 -18.20 -11.10 -8.06
CA ALA A 164 -19.23 -11.78 -8.86
C ALA A 164 -19.31 -11.19 -10.30
N ILE A 165 -19.26 -9.86 -10.43
CA ILE A 165 -19.19 -9.21 -11.75
C ILE A 165 -17.90 -9.60 -12.49
N THR A 166 -16.76 -9.67 -11.79
CA THR A 166 -15.51 -10.12 -12.38
C THR A 166 -15.61 -11.54 -12.92
N GLU A 167 -16.19 -12.47 -12.15
CA GLU A 167 -16.39 -13.87 -12.56
C GLU A 167 -17.33 -13.97 -13.76
N LEU A 168 -18.41 -13.18 -13.76
CA LEU A 168 -19.31 -13.08 -14.92
C LEU A 168 -18.56 -12.63 -16.18
N VAL A 169 -17.74 -11.58 -16.08
CA VAL A 169 -16.93 -11.07 -17.20
C VAL A 169 -15.93 -12.12 -17.69
N VAL A 170 -15.26 -12.81 -16.76
CA VAL A 170 -14.27 -13.85 -17.07
C VAL A 170 -14.91 -15.05 -17.79
N THR A 171 -16.20 -15.31 -17.61
CA THR A 171 -16.93 -16.37 -18.36
C THR A 171 -16.91 -16.14 -19.87
N PHE A 172 -16.78 -14.90 -20.31
CA PHE A 172 -16.72 -14.52 -21.74
C PHE A 172 -15.29 -14.22 -22.22
N ALA A 173 -14.28 -14.48 -21.39
CA ALA A 173 -12.89 -14.19 -21.67
C ALA A 173 -12.19 -15.36 -22.36
N ASP A 174 -11.23 -15.06 -23.22
CA ASP A 174 -10.30 -16.04 -23.78
C ASP A 174 -9.23 -16.44 -22.75
N ASP A 175 -8.62 -17.61 -22.90
CA ASP A 175 -7.59 -18.14 -22.00
C ASP A 175 -6.44 -17.14 -21.78
N ALA A 176 -6.00 -16.45 -22.82
CA ALA A 176 -4.94 -15.44 -22.73
C ALA A 176 -5.34 -14.25 -21.84
N GLN A 177 -6.59 -13.83 -21.89
CA GLN A 177 -7.12 -12.74 -21.07
C GLN A 177 -7.23 -13.18 -19.59
N ILE A 178 -7.64 -14.42 -19.35
CA ILE A 178 -7.71 -15.01 -18.00
C ILE A 178 -6.30 -15.04 -17.37
N VAL A 179 -5.30 -15.51 -18.13
CA VAL A 179 -3.90 -15.57 -17.66
C VAL A 179 -3.38 -14.15 -17.37
N ASN A 180 -3.64 -13.18 -18.25
CA ASN A 180 -3.22 -11.80 -18.06
C ASN A 180 -3.87 -11.17 -16.82
N LEU A 181 -5.17 -11.35 -16.61
CA LEU A 181 -5.89 -10.88 -15.43
C LEU A 181 -5.37 -11.55 -14.15
N HIS A 182 -5.08 -12.85 -14.21
CA HIS A 182 -4.49 -13.56 -13.08
C HIS A 182 -3.11 -12.99 -12.72
N ASN A 183 -2.24 -12.80 -13.71
CA ASN A 183 -0.90 -12.24 -13.51
C ASN A 183 -0.96 -10.82 -12.94
N TRP A 184 -1.84 -9.97 -13.47
CA TRP A 184 -2.08 -8.63 -12.93
C TRP A 184 -2.55 -8.68 -11.46
N SER A 185 -3.46 -9.61 -11.13
CA SER A 185 -4.02 -9.77 -9.78
C SER A 185 -2.99 -10.22 -8.73
N ARG A 186 -1.84 -10.76 -9.15
CA ARG A 186 -0.77 -11.20 -8.23
C ARG A 186 0.09 -10.05 -7.71
N GLY A 187 0.00 -8.89 -8.33
CA GLY A 187 0.78 -7.71 -8.01
C GLY A 187 2.26 -7.84 -8.38
N SER A 188 2.83 -6.76 -8.89
CA SER A 188 4.27 -6.68 -9.23
C SER A 188 4.70 -5.22 -9.31
N PHE A 189 5.95 -4.93 -8.96
CA PHE A 189 6.59 -3.65 -9.26
C PHE A 189 7.35 -3.68 -10.60
N SER A 190 7.37 -4.84 -11.28
CA SER A 190 8.01 -5.00 -12.60
C SER A 190 7.26 -4.19 -13.67
N GLY A 191 7.99 -3.72 -14.69
CA GLY A 191 7.41 -2.94 -15.78
C GLY A 191 7.05 -1.49 -15.42
N THR A 192 7.42 -1.00 -14.25
CA THR A 192 7.26 0.41 -13.87
C THR A 192 8.17 1.30 -14.74
N THR A 193 7.59 2.37 -15.32
CA THR A 193 8.29 3.40 -16.09
C THR A 193 8.50 4.67 -15.27
N TRP A 194 9.36 5.59 -15.74
CA TRP A 194 9.56 6.89 -15.09
C TRP A 194 8.30 7.76 -15.06
N ASP A 195 7.45 7.67 -16.09
CA ASP A 195 6.16 8.37 -16.11
C ASP A 195 5.25 7.86 -14.98
N ASN A 196 5.21 6.54 -14.80
CA ASN A 196 4.47 5.92 -13.69
C ASN A 196 5.02 6.37 -12.34
N VAL A 197 6.36 6.40 -12.17
CA VAL A 197 7.02 6.88 -10.93
C VAL A 197 6.62 8.32 -10.65
N THR A 198 6.61 9.18 -11.66
CA THR A 198 6.25 10.58 -11.48
C THR A 198 4.80 10.73 -11.00
N VAL A 199 3.86 10.05 -11.65
CA VAL A 199 2.43 10.12 -11.27
C VAL A 199 2.21 9.59 -9.86
N MET A 200 2.77 8.42 -9.53
CA MET A 200 2.61 7.84 -8.18
C MET A 200 3.33 8.69 -7.11
N ALA A 201 4.50 9.25 -7.41
CA ALA A 201 5.23 10.11 -6.48
C ALA A 201 4.44 11.38 -6.14
N VAL A 202 3.89 12.06 -7.15
CA VAL A 202 3.06 13.26 -6.95
C VAL A 202 1.79 12.91 -6.15
N THR A 203 1.07 11.87 -6.57
CA THR A 203 -0.17 11.43 -5.90
C THR A 203 0.09 11.07 -4.44
N VAL A 204 1.12 10.27 -4.17
CA VAL A 204 1.45 9.83 -2.81
C VAL A 204 1.99 10.97 -1.96
N ALA A 205 2.83 11.86 -2.51
CA ALA A 205 3.38 13.01 -1.78
C ALA A 205 2.27 13.99 -1.36
N VAL A 206 1.39 14.37 -2.30
CA VAL A 206 0.26 15.26 -2.01
C VAL A 206 -0.68 14.66 -0.97
N THR A 207 -1.02 13.38 -1.15
CA THR A 207 -1.94 12.69 -0.22
C THR A 207 -1.30 12.51 1.16
N SER A 208 -0.01 12.15 1.23
CA SER A 208 0.73 12.01 2.50
C SER A 208 0.87 13.34 3.23
N ALA A 209 1.10 14.43 2.50
CA ALA A 209 1.10 15.78 3.08
C ALA A 209 -0.26 16.15 3.67
N ALA A 210 -1.36 15.86 2.95
CA ALA A 210 -2.72 16.05 3.48
C ALA A 210 -2.96 15.22 4.74
N VAL A 211 -2.52 13.95 4.77
CA VAL A 211 -2.60 13.10 5.98
C VAL A 211 -1.80 13.69 7.14
N PHE A 212 -0.61 14.22 6.87
CA PHE A 212 0.23 14.83 7.91
C PHE A 212 -0.41 16.08 8.52
N LEU A 213 -1.10 16.89 7.71
CA LEU A 213 -1.87 18.05 8.19
C LEU A 213 -3.03 17.63 9.13
N LEU A 214 -3.57 16.42 8.97
CA LEU A 214 -4.59 15.88 9.86
C LEU A 214 -4.03 15.32 11.18
N SER A 215 -2.73 15.39 11.44
CA SER A 215 -2.10 14.79 12.64
C SER A 215 -2.70 15.30 13.96
N LYS A 216 -3.06 16.58 14.06
CA LYS A 216 -3.71 17.16 15.27
C LYS A 216 -5.15 16.66 15.45
N PRO A 217 -6.07 16.79 14.46
CA PRO A 217 -7.41 16.21 14.58
C PRO A 217 -7.40 14.70 14.81
N LEU A 218 -6.49 13.95 14.20
CA LEU A 218 -6.33 12.51 14.43
C LEU A 218 -5.95 12.20 15.88
N SER A 219 -5.09 13.02 16.51
CA SER A 219 -4.75 12.85 17.91
C SER A 219 -5.97 13.00 18.83
N ALA A 220 -6.83 13.97 18.56
CA ALA A 220 -8.08 14.16 19.33
C ALA A 220 -9.04 12.99 19.08
N TYR A 221 -9.17 12.54 17.84
CA TYR A 221 -10.06 11.43 17.46
C TYR A 221 -9.69 10.10 18.13
N GLN A 222 -8.39 9.83 18.30
CA GLN A 222 -7.90 8.63 18.99
C GLN A 222 -8.27 8.57 20.47
N LEU A 223 -8.55 9.71 21.11
CA LEU A 223 -9.01 9.80 22.51
C LEU A 223 -10.53 9.59 22.66
N GLY A 224 -11.24 9.48 21.54
CA GLY A 224 -12.67 9.25 21.46
C GLY A 224 -13.40 10.37 20.72
N GLU A 225 -14.52 10.02 20.06
CA GLU A 225 -15.28 10.95 19.22
C GLU A 225 -15.91 12.09 20.01
N SER A 226 -16.46 11.78 21.18
CA SER A 226 -17.07 12.80 22.05
C SER A 226 -16.01 13.81 22.51
N TYR A 227 -14.81 13.33 22.85
CA TYR A 227 -13.70 14.18 23.21
C TYR A 227 -13.25 15.09 22.05
N ALA A 228 -13.11 14.50 20.86
CA ALA A 228 -12.76 15.26 19.66
C ALA A 228 -13.78 16.35 19.33
N LYS A 229 -15.08 16.05 19.45
CA LYS A 229 -16.16 17.03 19.25
C LYS A 229 -16.08 18.19 20.25
N ASN A 230 -15.81 17.89 21.51
CA ASN A 230 -15.67 18.92 22.55
C ASN A 230 -14.44 19.83 22.31
N LEU A 231 -13.41 19.34 21.63
CA LEU A 231 -12.26 20.12 21.18
C LEU A 231 -12.50 20.89 19.87
N GLY A 232 -13.74 20.89 19.35
CA GLY A 232 -14.09 21.59 18.10
C GLY A 232 -13.71 20.87 16.81
N VAL A 233 -13.32 19.58 16.86
CA VAL A 233 -13.00 18.81 15.66
C VAL A 233 -14.28 18.42 14.93
N ASN A 234 -14.36 18.73 13.65
CA ASN A 234 -15.42 18.23 12.77
C ASN A 234 -15.19 16.73 12.50
N VAL A 235 -15.73 15.86 13.38
CA VAL A 235 -15.56 14.40 13.32
C VAL A 235 -16.11 13.82 12.02
N LYS A 236 -17.23 14.32 11.50
CA LYS A 236 -17.79 13.85 10.22
C LYS A 236 -16.84 14.15 9.06
N GLY A 237 -16.33 15.37 8.99
CA GLY A 237 -15.35 15.77 7.99
C GLY A 237 -14.05 14.97 8.10
N LEU A 238 -13.55 14.76 9.33
CA LEU A 238 -12.34 13.97 9.57
C LEU A 238 -12.49 12.50 9.15
N ARG A 239 -13.62 11.88 9.46
CA ARG A 239 -13.95 10.51 9.02
C ARG A 239 -13.95 10.39 7.50
N THR A 240 -14.63 11.31 6.82
CA THR A 240 -14.64 11.35 5.35
C THR A 240 -13.24 11.55 4.78
N ALA A 241 -12.44 12.45 5.35
CA ALA A 241 -11.06 12.68 4.93
C ALA A 241 -10.17 11.44 5.12
N MET A 242 -10.23 10.76 6.28
CA MET A 242 -9.47 9.54 6.52
C MET A 242 -9.77 8.46 5.48
N VAL A 243 -11.05 8.22 5.21
CA VAL A 243 -11.50 7.24 4.24
C VAL A 243 -11.07 7.64 2.83
N LEU A 244 -11.26 8.88 2.42
CA LEU A 244 -10.89 9.39 1.09
C LEU A 244 -9.39 9.30 0.85
N LEU A 245 -8.57 9.79 1.78
CA LEU A 245 -7.11 9.80 1.64
C LEU A 245 -6.54 8.38 1.63
N SER A 246 -7.03 7.50 2.53
CA SER A 246 -6.62 6.08 2.50
C SER A 246 -6.99 5.40 1.20
N SER A 247 -8.09 5.79 0.57
CA SER A 247 -8.56 5.20 -0.68
C SER A 247 -7.79 5.68 -1.89
N ILE A 248 -7.43 6.95 -1.93
CA ILE A 248 -6.54 7.48 -2.99
C ILE A 248 -5.19 6.76 -2.93
N LEU A 249 -4.61 6.61 -1.73
CA LEU A 249 -3.37 5.84 -1.56
C LEU A 249 -3.54 4.40 -2.03
N SER A 250 -4.60 3.71 -1.59
CA SER A 250 -4.86 2.32 -1.95
C SER A 250 -5.17 2.13 -3.43
N ALA A 251 -5.94 3.05 -4.04
CA ALA A 251 -6.22 3.04 -5.47
C ALA A 251 -4.95 3.23 -6.30
N CYS A 252 -4.08 4.14 -5.88
CA CYS A 252 -2.76 4.34 -6.50
C CYS A 252 -1.93 3.06 -6.46
N ILE A 253 -1.86 2.38 -5.29
CA ILE A 253 -1.12 1.13 -5.15
C ILE A 253 -1.67 0.06 -6.08
N VAL A 254 -2.99 -0.17 -6.05
CA VAL A 254 -3.62 -1.23 -6.87
C VAL A 254 -3.51 -0.92 -8.36
N ALA A 255 -3.57 0.35 -8.75
CA ALA A 255 -3.46 0.78 -10.15
C ALA A 255 -2.06 0.50 -10.72
N PHE A 256 -1.00 0.82 -9.98
CA PHE A 256 0.37 0.70 -10.48
C PHE A 256 1.04 -0.64 -10.19
N ALA A 257 0.78 -1.23 -9.04
CA ALA A 257 1.44 -2.46 -8.60
C ALA A 257 0.51 -3.66 -8.45
N GLY A 258 -0.80 -3.47 -8.66
CA GLY A 258 -1.79 -4.48 -8.34
C GLY A 258 -2.03 -4.64 -6.82
N PRO A 259 -2.87 -5.60 -6.41
CA PRO A 259 -3.17 -5.83 -5.00
C PRO A 259 -1.96 -6.33 -4.22
N ILE A 260 -1.59 -5.66 -3.12
CA ILE A 260 -0.50 -6.08 -2.22
C ILE A 260 -1.05 -6.26 -0.81
N SER A 261 -1.01 -7.47 -0.28
CA SER A 261 -1.64 -7.83 0.99
C SER A 261 -0.75 -7.59 2.22
N PHE A 262 -1.37 -7.54 3.40
CA PHE A 262 -0.77 -7.55 4.75
C PHE A 262 0.08 -6.34 5.16
N VAL A 263 0.75 -5.64 4.28
CA VAL A 263 1.63 -4.50 4.62
C VAL A 263 0.88 -3.42 5.40
N GLY A 264 -0.30 -3.03 4.92
CA GLY A 264 -1.15 -2.03 5.58
C GLY A 264 -1.69 -2.47 6.95
N ILE A 265 -1.65 -3.77 7.26
CA ILE A 265 -2.04 -4.29 8.57
C ILE A 265 -0.82 -4.40 9.49
N ALA A 266 0.25 -5.01 9.03
CA ALA A 266 1.43 -5.31 9.84
C ALA A 266 2.24 -4.06 10.20
N VAL A 267 2.48 -3.18 9.24
CA VAL A 267 3.39 -2.04 9.41
C VAL A 267 2.94 -1.03 10.47
N PRO A 268 1.68 -0.56 10.53
CA PRO A 268 1.27 0.38 11.57
C PRO A 268 1.39 -0.21 12.96
N HIS A 269 1.18 -1.51 13.08
CA HIS A 269 1.32 -2.19 14.37
C HIS A 269 2.78 -2.31 14.81
N LEU A 270 3.68 -2.70 13.91
CA LEU A 270 5.12 -2.72 14.17
C LEU A 270 5.63 -1.32 14.55
N ALA A 271 5.22 -0.29 13.79
CA ALA A 271 5.58 1.09 14.08
C ALA A 271 5.16 1.51 15.50
N LYS A 272 3.93 1.16 15.91
CA LYS A 272 3.42 1.42 17.27
C LYS A 272 4.27 0.72 18.34
N GLN A 273 4.69 -0.53 18.10
CA GLN A 273 5.52 -1.26 19.05
C GLN A 273 6.92 -0.66 19.17
N PHE A 274 7.58 -0.37 18.05
CA PHE A 274 8.93 0.21 18.06
C PHE A 274 8.97 1.60 18.67
N LEU A 275 8.00 2.46 18.36
CA LEU A 275 7.90 3.80 18.92
C LEU A 275 7.35 3.80 20.37
N SER A 276 6.62 2.76 20.78
CA SER A 276 5.81 2.76 22.01
C SER A 276 4.97 4.04 22.16
N SER A 277 4.39 4.49 21.03
CA SER A 277 3.61 5.72 20.94
C SER A 277 2.52 5.56 19.88
N THR A 278 1.38 6.19 20.14
CA THR A 278 0.27 6.27 19.18
C THR A 278 0.13 7.64 18.55
N LYS A 279 0.99 8.61 18.90
CA LYS A 279 0.91 9.99 18.42
C LYS A 279 0.97 10.04 16.89
N PRO A 280 -0.06 10.59 16.19
CA PRO A 280 -0.11 10.61 14.73
C PRO A 280 1.10 11.27 14.08
N ILE A 281 1.62 12.33 14.68
CA ILE A 281 2.81 13.05 14.15
C ILE A 281 4.06 12.15 14.05
N LEU A 282 4.16 11.11 14.86
CA LEU A 282 5.23 10.10 14.80
C LEU A 282 4.82 8.89 13.97
N MET A 283 3.56 8.47 14.10
CA MET A 283 3.04 7.28 13.42
C MET A 283 2.98 7.46 11.91
N ILE A 284 2.59 8.64 11.42
CA ILE A 284 2.49 8.91 9.99
C ILE A 284 3.83 8.66 9.26
N PRO A 285 4.94 9.34 9.62
CA PRO A 285 6.20 9.09 8.95
C PRO A 285 6.78 7.70 9.25
N ALA A 286 6.55 7.14 10.44
CA ALA A 286 7.02 5.80 10.75
C ALA A 286 6.29 4.71 9.96
N CYS A 287 4.99 4.84 9.74
CA CYS A 287 4.23 3.92 8.89
C CYS A 287 4.65 4.04 7.41
N PHE A 288 4.93 5.25 6.94
CA PHE A 288 5.45 5.45 5.59
C PHE A 288 6.81 4.76 5.41
N LEU A 289 7.79 5.08 6.25
CA LEU A 289 9.12 4.47 6.17
C LEU A 289 9.08 2.96 6.41
N GLY A 290 8.31 2.49 7.38
CA GLY A 290 8.14 1.08 7.66
C GLY A 290 7.51 0.31 6.50
N GLY A 291 6.53 0.88 5.81
CA GLY A 291 5.93 0.33 4.61
C GLY A 291 6.92 0.26 3.45
N SER A 292 7.71 1.32 3.27
CA SER A 292 8.80 1.35 2.29
C SER A 292 9.84 0.26 2.56
N VAL A 293 10.32 0.12 3.79
CA VAL A 293 11.26 -0.95 4.20
C VAL A 293 10.67 -2.32 3.90
N PHE A 294 9.41 -2.55 4.30
CA PHE A 294 8.78 -3.86 4.12
C PHE A 294 8.63 -4.23 2.65
N CYS A 295 8.16 -3.31 1.80
CA CYS A 295 7.98 -3.56 0.37
C CYS A 295 9.32 -3.71 -0.36
N LEU A 296 10.33 -2.88 -0.06
CA LEU A 296 11.67 -3.01 -0.63
C LEU A 296 12.30 -4.37 -0.28
N PHE A 297 12.15 -4.82 0.96
CA PHE A 297 12.62 -6.12 1.40
C PHE A 297 11.90 -7.26 0.68
N CYS A 298 10.56 -7.21 0.61
CA CYS A 298 9.78 -8.23 -0.09
C CYS A 298 10.05 -8.25 -1.60
N ASP A 299 10.25 -7.10 -2.25
CA ASP A 299 10.59 -7.04 -3.67
C ASP A 299 11.98 -7.63 -3.95
N LEU A 300 12.95 -7.37 -3.09
CA LEU A 300 14.27 -7.98 -3.19
C LEU A 300 14.17 -9.52 -3.13
N LEU A 301 13.43 -10.05 -2.16
CA LEU A 301 13.22 -11.50 -2.03
C LEU A 301 12.45 -12.08 -3.22
N ALA A 302 11.41 -11.39 -3.69
CA ALA A 302 10.58 -11.83 -4.81
C ALA A 302 11.41 -12.06 -6.09
N ARG A 303 12.48 -11.27 -6.29
CA ARG A 303 13.37 -11.36 -7.45
C ARG A 303 14.54 -12.33 -7.30
N THR A 304 14.95 -12.61 -6.05
CA THR A 304 16.23 -13.29 -5.80
C THR A 304 16.07 -14.75 -5.39
N VAL A 305 15.04 -15.08 -4.62
CA VAL A 305 14.90 -16.41 -3.99
C VAL A 305 14.71 -17.53 -5.01
N MET A 306 13.97 -17.28 -6.09
CA MET A 306 13.66 -18.28 -7.12
C MET A 306 14.12 -17.86 -8.52
N ALA A 307 15.17 -17.00 -8.58
CA ALA A 307 15.70 -16.57 -9.87
C ALA A 307 16.01 -17.76 -10.80
N PRO A 308 15.68 -17.71 -12.10
CA PRO A 308 15.21 -16.56 -12.85
C PRO A 308 13.69 -16.28 -12.75
N THR A 309 12.91 -17.13 -12.08
CA THR A 309 11.46 -16.94 -11.91
C THR A 309 11.18 -15.92 -10.81
N GLU A 310 10.43 -14.86 -11.13
CA GLU A 310 10.02 -13.88 -10.15
C GLU A 310 8.77 -14.36 -9.39
N LEU A 311 8.82 -14.28 -8.06
CA LEU A 311 7.64 -14.50 -7.21
C LEU A 311 6.73 -13.28 -7.23
N SER A 312 5.42 -13.48 -7.06
CA SER A 312 4.52 -12.33 -6.90
C SER A 312 4.78 -11.61 -5.58
N ILE A 313 4.72 -10.28 -5.61
CA ILE A 313 4.94 -9.48 -4.40
C ILE A 313 3.89 -9.80 -3.32
N SER A 314 2.64 -10.04 -3.71
CA SER A 314 1.57 -10.40 -2.75
C SER A 314 1.83 -11.72 -2.04
N THR A 315 2.43 -12.71 -2.72
CA THR A 315 2.81 -13.98 -2.09
C THR A 315 3.89 -13.74 -1.03
N VAL A 316 4.93 -13.00 -1.37
CA VAL A 316 6.03 -12.73 -0.44
C VAL A 316 5.55 -11.89 0.75
N THR A 317 4.76 -10.83 0.50
CA THR A 317 4.20 -10.02 1.59
C THR A 317 3.22 -10.79 2.47
N ALA A 318 2.51 -11.79 1.93
CA ALA A 318 1.64 -12.66 2.71
C ALA A 318 2.44 -13.62 3.61
N ILE A 319 3.50 -14.23 3.08
CA ILE A 319 4.36 -15.16 3.85
C ILE A 319 4.99 -14.46 5.06
N PHE A 320 5.45 -13.22 4.92
CA PHE A 320 6.05 -12.46 6.02
C PHE A 320 5.01 -11.69 6.85
N GLY A 321 3.98 -11.15 6.22
CA GLY A 321 2.98 -10.32 6.89
C GLY A 321 1.97 -11.09 7.72
N ALA A 322 1.49 -12.25 7.24
CA ALA A 322 0.48 -13.03 7.95
C ALA A 322 0.98 -13.56 9.32
N PRO A 323 2.20 -14.12 9.46
CA PRO A 323 2.73 -14.52 10.77
C PRO A 323 2.86 -13.35 11.74
N ILE A 324 3.27 -12.17 11.25
CA ILE A 324 3.36 -10.96 12.08
C ILE A 324 1.97 -10.60 12.63
N VAL A 325 0.95 -10.60 11.78
CA VAL A 325 -0.43 -10.27 12.19
C VAL A 325 -0.96 -11.30 13.18
N LEU A 326 -0.73 -12.59 12.96
CA LEU A 326 -1.13 -13.65 13.89
C LEU A 326 -0.45 -13.52 15.25
N TRP A 327 0.85 -13.27 15.27
CA TRP A 327 1.60 -13.05 16.51
C TRP A 327 1.06 -11.85 17.31
N ILE A 328 0.73 -10.77 16.62
CA ILE A 328 0.11 -9.57 17.20
C ILE A 328 -1.23 -9.92 17.86
N MET A 329 -2.08 -10.67 17.17
CA MET A 329 -3.41 -11.07 17.68
C MET A 329 -3.30 -11.95 18.92
N ILE A 330 -2.40 -12.93 18.92
CA ILE A 330 -2.18 -13.85 20.06
C ILE A 330 -1.68 -13.05 21.28
N ARG A 331 -0.72 -12.16 21.09
CA ARG A 331 -0.18 -11.34 22.17
C ARG A 331 -1.24 -10.45 22.82
N ARG A 332 -2.06 -9.79 22.00
CA ARG A 332 -3.14 -8.92 22.49
C ARG A 332 -4.21 -9.68 23.26
N ASN A 333 -4.50 -10.92 22.86
CA ASN A 333 -5.45 -11.76 23.58
C ASN A 333 -4.92 -12.13 24.96
N LYS A 334 -3.63 -12.44 25.09
CA LYS A 334 -2.98 -12.71 26.37
C LYS A 334 -2.97 -11.49 27.32
N GLU A 335 -2.78 -10.30 26.79
CA GLU A 335 -2.82 -9.05 27.58
C GLU A 335 -4.24 -8.79 28.13
N ARG A 336 -5.29 -9.06 27.34
CA ARG A 336 -6.71 -8.91 27.77
C ARG A 336 -7.17 -9.96 28.77
N THR A 337 -6.60 -11.17 28.76
CA THR A 337 -6.93 -12.23 29.75
C THR A 337 -6.13 -12.10 31.05
N ALA A 338 -5.13 -11.22 31.09
CA ALA A 338 -4.31 -10.96 32.28
C ALA A 338 -4.77 -9.71 33.07
N GLU A 339 -5.69 -8.91 32.51
CA GLU A 339 -6.43 -7.82 33.18
C GLU A 339 -7.78 -8.33 33.72
#